data_11e831e12bd9d77af111f88f9373bb8d
#
_entry.id   11e831e12bd9d77af111f88f9373bb8d
#
_cell.length_a   1.000
_cell.length_b   1.000
_cell.length_c   1.000
_cell.angle_alpha   90.00
_cell.angle_beta   90.00
_cell.angle_gamma   90.00
#
_symmetry.space_group_name_H-M   'P 1'
#
loop_
_entity.id
_entity.type
_entity.pdbx_description
1 polymer ?
#
loop_
_entity_poly.entity_id
_entity_poly.type
_entity_poly.pdbx_seq_one_letter_code
_entity_poly.pdbx_strand_id
1 'polypeptide(L)'
;MKKILILFILIFTSCENDYLDVVPDNIATIDLAFNTRTTAENFLSTCYTYIPEHAHAEQNFAMLAGDEVWYYAENDFYMNNETSFRVAKGMQNSSSPYLNYWEGGRGAPHSLFVALRDCNIFLENLVAVPGLEEEERLRWLDEVKVLKAFYHFWLMQMYGPIPIVKTNIPVGASASETNVYRSSIDDVVDYLTELLDEVIEADNLPGFINYIYTEKGRITMPIAKALKAKILMLSASPIFNGNSDFSSLVDNQGNSLVNQTYDPQKWVLAKEAVLEAIESAEANGHFLHQFNQQLPINGGVNDQVTQELSLRTAITEPFNSEIIWAFSADWTGELQQWCQPRWSADHSALFGYTKKSHAPTLNMVETFYTRNGVPIDEDTSWEYGNRFDVVQTPIFDTNNENYHEF
;
A
#
# COMPACT_ATOMS: atom_id res chain seq x y z
N MET A 1 28.74 70.04 15.25
CA MET A 1 28.32 69.17 14.15
C MET A 1 29.14 67.87 14.06
N LYS A 2 30.47 67.85 14.12
CA LYS A 2 31.27 66.61 14.05
C LYS A 2 30.97 65.59 15.17
N LYS A 3 30.64 66.03 16.41
CA LYS A 3 30.34 65.12 17.52
C LYS A 3 28.96 64.50 17.44
N ILE A 4 28.00 65.14 16.78
CA ILE A 4 26.65 64.58 16.53
C ILE A 4 26.69 63.53 15.40
N LEU A 5 27.57 63.69 14.42
CA LEU A 5 27.78 62.73 13.34
C LEU A 5 28.38 61.37 13.84
N ILE A 6 29.28 61.47 14.80
CA ILE A 6 29.91 60.30 15.46
C ILE A 6 28.87 59.54 16.31
N LEU A 7 27.94 60.19 16.97
CA LEU A 7 26.88 59.58 17.73
C LEU A 7 25.86 58.88 16.81
N PHE A 8 25.60 59.41 15.62
CA PHE A 8 24.71 58.80 14.64
C PHE A 8 25.30 57.54 13.96
N ILE A 9 26.62 57.47 13.79
CA ILE A 9 27.33 56.31 13.25
C ILE A 9 27.35 55.15 14.27
N LEU A 10 27.41 55.42 15.58
CA LEU A 10 27.37 54.40 16.63
C LEU A 10 26.00 53.73 16.80
N ILE A 11 24.92 54.34 16.33
CA ILE A 11 23.55 53.75 16.43
C ILE A 11 23.32 52.71 15.31
N PHE A 12 24.07 52.70 14.20
CA PHE A 12 23.92 51.77 13.10
C PHE A 12 24.74 50.48 13.25
N THR A 13 25.58 50.33 14.26
CA THR A 13 26.42 49.09 14.43
C THR A 13 25.87 48.12 15.47
N SER A 14 24.65 48.32 16.00
CA SER A 14 24.03 47.50 17.04
C SER A 14 22.74 46.82 16.55
N CYS A 15 22.78 46.22 15.35
CA CYS A 15 21.81 45.21 15.00
C CYS A 15 22.58 43.92 14.72
N GLU A 16 22.98 43.23 15.75
CA GLU A 16 23.19 41.79 15.64
C GLU A 16 21.83 41.12 15.48
N ASN A 17 21.68 40.36 14.39
CA ASN A 17 20.42 39.67 14.02
C ASN A 17 20.07 38.48 14.94
N ASP A 18 20.78 38.30 16.03
CA ASP A 18 20.60 37.17 16.96
C ASP A 18 19.22 37.14 17.68
N TYR A 19 18.50 38.25 17.70
CA TYR A 19 17.20 38.29 18.36
C TYR A 19 16.08 37.61 17.58
N LEU A 20 16.25 37.43 16.26
CA LEU A 20 15.28 36.75 15.41
C LEU A 20 15.55 35.25 15.24
N ASP A 21 16.73 34.80 15.66
CA ASP A 21 17.13 33.38 15.60
C ASP A 21 16.84 32.60 16.90
N VAL A 22 16.16 33.20 17.86
CA VAL A 22 15.70 32.47 19.05
C VAL A 22 14.57 31.54 18.66
N VAL A 23 14.89 30.32 18.35
CA VAL A 23 13.92 29.22 18.26
C VAL A 23 13.32 29.06 19.67
N PRO A 24 11.99 29.23 19.86
CA PRO A 24 11.39 28.97 21.16
C PRO A 24 11.72 27.57 21.66
N ASP A 25 12.06 27.42 22.95
CA ASP A 25 12.46 26.16 23.58
C ASP A 25 11.46 24.99 23.39
N ASN A 26 10.25 25.28 22.93
CA ASN A 26 9.17 24.31 22.72
C ASN A 26 8.99 23.93 21.23
N ILE A 27 9.77 24.45 20.30
CA ILE A 27 9.70 24.00 18.91
C ILE A 27 10.58 22.76 18.77
N ALA A 28 9.95 21.63 18.50
CA ALA A 28 10.66 20.39 18.16
C ALA A 28 11.45 20.63 16.86
N THR A 29 12.78 20.75 16.98
CA THR A 29 13.68 20.79 15.82
C THR A 29 14.04 19.38 15.39
N ILE A 30 14.52 19.21 14.14
CA ILE A 30 15.00 17.92 13.63
C ILE A 30 16.08 17.36 14.55
N ASP A 31 16.96 18.21 15.09
CA ASP A 31 18.03 17.80 16.02
C ASP A 31 17.47 17.11 17.27
N LEU A 32 16.30 17.54 17.79
CA LEU A 32 15.67 16.91 18.93
C LEU A 32 15.10 15.52 18.61
N ALA A 33 14.72 15.27 17.36
CA ALA A 33 14.24 13.98 16.93
C ALA A 33 15.34 12.91 16.87
N PHE A 34 16.61 13.31 16.78
CA PHE A 34 17.76 12.41 16.67
C PHE A 34 18.75 12.54 17.82
N ASN A 35 18.37 13.15 18.95
CA ASN A 35 19.25 13.30 20.09
C ASN A 35 19.27 12.10 21.04
N THR A 36 18.31 11.19 20.95
CA THR A 36 18.24 9.93 21.70
C THR A 36 17.73 8.78 20.85
N ARG A 37 18.04 7.54 21.26
CA ARG A 37 17.50 6.33 20.64
C ARG A 37 15.97 6.36 20.58
N THR A 38 15.29 6.71 21.68
CA THR A 38 13.82 6.72 21.77
C THR A 38 13.19 7.71 20.80
N THR A 39 13.75 8.93 20.68
CA THR A 39 13.22 9.92 19.75
C THR A 39 13.45 9.52 18.29
N ALA A 40 14.58 8.89 17.97
CA ALA A 40 14.85 8.33 16.65
C ALA A 40 13.89 7.16 16.32
N GLU A 41 13.57 6.30 17.29
CA GLU A 41 12.59 5.21 17.13
C GLU A 41 11.18 5.76 16.86
N ASN A 42 10.79 6.85 17.52
CA ASN A 42 9.53 7.53 17.24
C ASN A 42 9.50 8.09 15.81
N PHE A 43 10.63 8.62 15.32
CA PHE A 43 10.72 9.10 13.94
C PHE A 43 10.68 7.94 12.94
N LEU A 44 11.34 6.80 13.24
CA LEU A 44 11.18 5.57 12.46
C LEU A 44 9.72 5.16 12.36
N SER A 45 9.00 5.18 13.49
CA SER A 45 7.56 4.90 13.51
C SER A 45 6.77 5.87 12.62
N THR A 46 7.15 7.16 12.60
CA THR A 46 6.56 8.14 11.67
C THR A 46 6.76 7.74 10.22
N CYS A 47 7.94 7.24 9.84
CA CYS A 47 8.18 6.75 8.48
C CYS A 47 7.22 5.61 8.08
N TYR A 48 6.80 4.77 9.03
CA TYR A 48 5.81 3.71 8.80
C TYR A 48 4.37 4.21 8.68
N THR A 49 4.01 5.35 9.28
CA THR A 49 2.63 5.85 9.27
C THR A 49 2.12 6.28 7.90
N TYR A 50 3.01 6.44 6.93
CA TYR A 50 2.65 6.81 5.56
C TYR A 50 2.21 5.63 4.68
N ILE A 51 2.31 4.37 5.19
CA ILE A 51 1.85 3.20 4.44
C ILE A 51 0.36 3.34 4.17
N PRO A 52 -0.08 3.25 2.90
CA PRO A 52 -1.49 3.34 2.54
C PRO A 52 -2.33 2.26 3.23
N GLU A 53 -3.49 2.65 3.73
CA GLU A 53 -4.41 1.75 4.47
C GLU A 53 -5.23 0.90 3.49
N HIS A 54 -4.70 -0.25 3.09
CA HIS A 54 -5.37 -1.15 2.14
C HIS A 54 -6.66 -1.77 2.68
N ALA A 55 -6.81 -1.89 3.99
CA ALA A 55 -8.00 -2.44 4.60
C ALA A 55 -9.17 -1.46 4.65
N HIS A 56 -8.90 -0.17 4.48
CA HIS A 56 -9.92 0.85 4.42
C HIS A 56 -10.55 0.85 3.03
N ALA A 57 -11.85 0.55 2.94
CA ALA A 57 -12.52 0.37 1.67
C ALA A 57 -12.42 1.60 0.74
N GLU A 58 -12.55 2.82 1.28
CA GLU A 58 -12.39 4.07 0.52
C GLU A 58 -11.00 4.22 -0.09
N GLN A 59 -9.98 3.65 0.52
CA GLN A 59 -8.59 3.78 0.10
C GLN A 59 -8.09 2.59 -0.72
N ASN A 60 -8.83 1.48 -0.72
CA ASN A 60 -8.49 0.30 -1.49
C ASN A 60 -9.11 0.33 -2.89
N PHE A 61 -8.63 1.22 -3.74
CA PHE A 61 -9.14 1.32 -5.10
C PHE A 61 -8.74 0.12 -5.97
N ALA A 62 -7.69 -0.61 -5.63
CA ALA A 62 -7.35 -1.86 -6.31
C ALA A 62 -8.46 -2.91 -6.18
N MET A 63 -9.23 -2.90 -5.09
CA MET A 63 -10.35 -3.79 -4.86
C MET A 63 -11.68 -3.22 -5.36
N LEU A 64 -11.92 -1.92 -5.16
CA LEU A 64 -13.24 -1.31 -5.40
C LEU A 64 -13.32 -0.43 -6.65
N ALA A 65 -12.18 -0.12 -7.30
CA ALA A 65 -12.18 0.66 -8.53
C ALA A 65 -12.03 -0.19 -9.80
N GLY A 66 -11.90 -1.52 -9.65
CA GLY A 66 -11.95 -2.51 -10.72
C GLY A 66 -13.39 -2.94 -11.03
N ASP A 67 -13.51 -4.09 -11.70
CA ASP A 67 -14.78 -4.72 -12.06
C ASP A 67 -15.09 -5.98 -11.24
N GLU A 68 -14.28 -6.28 -10.22
CA GLU A 68 -14.43 -7.46 -9.37
C GLU A 68 -15.57 -7.32 -8.37
N VAL A 69 -15.72 -6.12 -7.80
CA VAL A 69 -16.71 -5.80 -6.76
C VAL A 69 -17.52 -4.58 -7.15
N TRP A 70 -18.83 -4.63 -6.96
CA TRP A 70 -19.70 -3.50 -7.20
C TRP A 70 -20.73 -3.34 -6.08
N TYR A 71 -21.36 -2.18 -6.00
CA TYR A 71 -22.41 -1.93 -5.02
C TYR A 71 -23.81 -2.00 -5.65
N TYR A 72 -24.75 -2.50 -4.87
CA TYR A 72 -26.12 -2.78 -5.33
C TYR A 72 -27.04 -1.54 -5.38
N ALA A 73 -26.87 -0.59 -4.48
CA ALA A 73 -27.88 0.44 -4.26
C ALA A 73 -27.64 1.68 -5.12
N GLU A 74 -28.45 1.88 -6.17
CA GLU A 74 -28.40 3.08 -7.03
C GLU A 74 -28.56 4.40 -6.26
N ASN A 75 -29.28 4.39 -5.13
CA ASN A 75 -29.60 5.58 -4.32
C ASN A 75 -28.86 5.63 -2.98
N ASP A 76 -27.86 4.80 -2.75
CA ASP A 76 -27.08 4.86 -1.53
C ASP A 76 -26.11 6.04 -1.57
N PHE A 77 -26.44 7.08 -0.79
CA PHE A 77 -25.62 8.29 -0.71
C PHE A 77 -24.17 7.98 -0.30
N TYR A 78 -23.97 7.04 0.61
CA TYR A 78 -22.64 6.67 1.08
C TYR A 78 -21.83 6.00 -0.05
N MET A 79 -22.40 5.01 -0.71
CA MET A 79 -21.73 4.28 -1.79
C MET A 79 -21.46 5.15 -3.01
N ASN A 80 -22.37 6.06 -3.34
CA ASN A 80 -22.16 7.02 -4.43
C ASN A 80 -21.03 8.02 -4.15
N ASN A 81 -20.68 8.24 -2.87
CA ASN A 81 -19.61 9.13 -2.46
C ASN A 81 -18.30 8.39 -2.16
N GLU A 82 -18.31 7.06 -2.19
CA GLU A 82 -17.12 6.23 -2.01
C GLU A 82 -16.05 6.57 -3.05
N THR A 83 -14.87 6.92 -2.59
CA THR A 83 -13.78 7.45 -3.44
C THR A 83 -13.38 6.46 -4.53
N SER A 84 -13.23 5.17 -4.18
CA SER A 84 -12.83 4.12 -5.10
C SER A 84 -13.88 3.90 -6.20
N PHE A 85 -15.18 3.88 -5.87
CA PHE A 85 -16.24 3.76 -6.88
C PHE A 85 -16.36 4.99 -7.78
N ARG A 86 -16.00 6.18 -7.30
CA ARG A 86 -15.92 7.35 -8.17
C ARG A 86 -14.80 7.25 -9.19
N VAL A 87 -13.67 6.67 -8.81
CA VAL A 87 -12.57 6.35 -9.75
C VAL A 87 -13.07 5.32 -10.77
N ALA A 88 -13.72 4.23 -10.34
CA ALA A 88 -14.32 3.22 -11.22
C ALA A 88 -15.33 3.80 -12.22
N LYS A 89 -16.08 4.84 -11.83
CA LYS A 89 -17.02 5.58 -12.71
C LYS A 89 -16.34 6.57 -13.65
N GLY A 90 -15.02 6.62 -13.71
CA GLY A 90 -14.29 7.56 -14.56
C GLY A 90 -14.35 9.03 -14.07
N MET A 91 -14.67 9.27 -12.80
CA MET A 91 -14.77 10.62 -12.24
C MET A 91 -13.43 11.20 -11.78
N GLN A 92 -12.31 10.47 -12.00
CA GLN A 92 -10.98 10.97 -11.71
C GLN A 92 -10.65 12.20 -12.57
N ASN A 93 -10.05 13.20 -11.98
CA ASN A 93 -9.65 14.42 -12.69
C ASN A 93 -8.40 15.05 -12.06
N SER A 94 -7.68 15.86 -12.86
CA SER A 94 -6.43 16.49 -12.43
C SER A 94 -6.61 17.70 -11.51
N SER A 95 -7.78 18.33 -11.50
CA SER A 95 -8.03 19.55 -10.71
C SER A 95 -8.38 19.24 -9.25
N SER A 96 -8.93 18.08 -8.99
CA SER A 96 -9.31 17.61 -7.66
C SER A 96 -9.31 16.07 -7.65
N PRO A 97 -8.12 15.46 -7.72
CA PRO A 97 -8.00 14.01 -7.87
C PRO A 97 -8.48 13.27 -6.62
N TYR A 98 -9.14 12.13 -6.82
CA TYR A 98 -9.43 11.18 -5.76
C TYR A 98 -8.17 10.38 -5.42
N LEU A 99 -8.06 9.94 -4.15
CA LEU A 99 -6.88 9.21 -3.66
C LEU A 99 -5.58 9.95 -3.99
N ASN A 100 -5.54 11.23 -3.62
CA ASN A 100 -4.47 12.14 -3.98
C ASN A 100 -3.20 11.88 -3.15
N TYR A 101 -2.49 10.82 -3.45
CA TYR A 101 -1.18 10.52 -2.83
C TYR A 101 -0.07 11.45 -3.31
N TRP A 102 -0.32 12.28 -4.33
CA TRP A 102 0.65 13.28 -4.80
C TRP A 102 0.73 14.46 -3.85
N GLU A 103 -0.40 15.05 -3.49
CA GLU A 103 -0.47 16.24 -2.62
C GLU A 103 -1.05 15.94 -1.24
N GLY A 104 -1.73 14.83 -1.10
CA GLY A 104 -2.54 14.48 0.07
C GLY A 104 -4.01 14.90 -0.11
N GLY A 105 -4.91 14.22 0.61
CA GLY A 105 -6.34 14.53 0.63
C GLY A 105 -7.23 13.66 -0.27
N ARG A 106 -8.54 13.83 -0.12
CA ARG A 106 -9.59 13.11 -0.87
C ARG A 106 -9.44 11.59 -0.86
N GLY A 107 -9.26 11.00 0.32
CA GLY A 107 -9.09 9.56 0.52
C GLY A 107 -7.63 9.11 0.67
N ALA A 108 -6.65 9.98 0.37
CA ALA A 108 -5.27 9.75 0.73
C ALA A 108 -4.91 10.59 1.98
N PRO A 109 -4.55 9.99 3.11
CA PRO A 109 -4.30 10.73 4.35
C PRO A 109 -3.11 11.68 4.22
N HIS A 110 -2.09 11.29 3.45
CA HIS A 110 -0.84 12.03 3.29
C HIS A 110 -0.35 12.04 1.85
N SER A 111 0.42 13.09 1.49
CA SER A 111 1.27 13.06 0.30
C SER A 111 2.43 12.08 0.52
N LEU A 112 2.69 11.20 -0.43
CA LEU A 112 3.85 10.30 -0.35
C LEU A 112 5.18 11.02 -0.61
N PHE A 113 5.17 12.23 -1.18
CA PHE A 113 6.38 13.05 -1.23
C PHE A 113 6.78 13.57 0.16
N VAL A 114 5.82 13.76 1.09
CA VAL A 114 6.13 14.01 2.51
C VAL A 114 6.78 12.79 3.13
N ALA A 115 6.25 11.60 2.87
CA ALA A 115 6.85 10.35 3.31
C ALA A 115 8.30 10.18 2.83
N LEU A 116 8.56 10.46 1.55
CA LEU A 116 9.91 10.40 0.97
C LEU A 116 10.86 11.41 1.60
N ARG A 117 10.35 12.63 1.87
CA ARG A 117 11.11 13.66 2.59
C ARG A 117 11.51 13.18 3.99
N ASP A 118 10.58 12.60 4.73
CA ASP A 118 10.83 12.15 6.09
C ASP A 118 11.76 10.91 6.11
N CYS A 119 11.63 10.00 5.14
CA CYS A 119 12.62 8.94 4.94
C CYS A 119 14.03 9.51 4.71
N ASN A 120 14.19 10.52 3.88
CA ASN A 120 15.48 11.16 3.65
C ASN A 120 16.02 11.83 4.91
N ILE A 121 15.17 12.55 5.68
CA ILE A 121 15.57 13.14 6.97
C ILE A 121 16.08 12.04 7.91
N PHE A 122 15.38 10.91 7.99
CA PHE A 122 15.79 9.79 8.83
C PHE A 122 17.16 9.23 8.42
N LEU A 123 17.32 8.94 7.13
CA LEU A 123 18.57 8.39 6.60
C LEU A 123 19.79 9.31 6.81
N GLU A 124 19.59 10.62 6.71
CA GLU A 124 20.63 11.64 6.90
C GLU A 124 21.04 11.79 8.37
N ASN A 125 20.11 11.67 9.31
CA ASN A 125 20.34 12.04 10.72
C ASN A 125 20.56 10.85 11.65
N LEU A 126 20.14 9.63 11.29
CA LEU A 126 20.27 8.45 12.17
C LEU A 126 21.73 8.14 12.51
N VAL A 127 22.67 8.44 11.64
CA VAL A 127 24.11 8.17 11.81
C VAL A 127 24.68 8.84 13.08
N ALA A 128 24.11 9.99 13.47
CA ALA A 128 24.59 10.79 14.59
C ALA A 128 23.91 10.46 15.95
N VAL A 129 22.95 9.55 16.01
CA VAL A 129 22.17 9.26 17.23
C VAL A 129 23.06 8.59 18.28
N PRO A 130 23.23 9.20 19.50
CA PRO A 130 24.03 8.63 20.56
C PRO A 130 23.39 7.38 21.18
N GLY A 131 24.21 6.40 21.56
CA GLY A 131 23.75 5.21 22.30
C GLY A 131 22.86 4.26 21.49
N LEU A 132 22.83 4.41 20.18
CA LEU A 132 22.19 3.44 19.28
C LEU A 132 23.25 2.42 18.85
N GLU A 133 22.98 1.15 19.12
CA GLU A 133 23.87 0.04 18.74
C GLU A 133 23.97 -0.06 17.20
N GLU A 134 25.13 -0.45 16.69
CA GLU A 134 25.41 -0.44 15.26
C GLU A 134 24.49 -1.39 14.47
N GLU A 135 24.22 -2.58 15.00
CA GLU A 135 23.31 -3.56 14.39
C GLU A 135 21.89 -2.99 14.27
N GLU A 136 21.38 -2.33 15.32
CA GLU A 136 20.08 -1.69 15.32
C GLU A 136 20.03 -0.50 14.35
N ARG A 137 21.10 0.29 14.30
CA ARG A 137 21.26 1.41 13.36
C ARG A 137 21.18 0.95 11.91
N LEU A 138 21.94 -0.07 11.55
CA LEU A 138 22.00 -0.62 10.20
C LEU A 138 20.63 -1.20 9.80
N ARG A 139 19.98 -1.94 10.69
CA ARG A 139 18.63 -2.45 10.48
C ARG A 139 17.64 -1.32 10.21
N TRP A 140 17.63 -0.24 11.00
CA TRP A 140 16.69 0.87 10.84
C TRP A 140 16.95 1.66 9.56
N LEU A 141 18.19 1.83 9.15
CA LEU A 141 18.53 2.43 7.85
C LEU A 141 17.95 1.61 6.70
N ASP A 142 18.11 0.29 6.74
CA ASP A 142 17.63 -0.58 5.69
C ASP A 142 16.09 -0.69 5.69
N GLU A 143 15.43 -0.70 6.85
CA GLU A 143 13.97 -0.59 6.93
C GLU A 143 13.46 0.67 6.23
N VAL A 144 14.08 1.82 6.47
CA VAL A 144 13.65 3.09 5.85
C VAL A 144 13.99 3.15 4.36
N LYS A 145 15.07 2.52 3.89
CA LYS A 145 15.34 2.36 2.45
C LYS A 145 14.24 1.55 1.76
N VAL A 146 13.77 0.46 2.38
CA VAL A 146 12.67 -0.35 1.84
C VAL A 146 11.37 0.45 1.83
N LEU A 147 11.05 1.20 2.89
CA LEU A 147 9.88 2.09 2.91
C LEU A 147 9.97 3.16 1.82
N LYS A 148 11.13 3.75 1.62
CA LYS A 148 11.39 4.73 0.56
C LYS A 148 11.16 4.13 -0.83
N ALA A 149 11.63 2.90 -1.06
CA ALA A 149 11.36 2.16 -2.29
C ALA A 149 9.85 1.89 -2.46
N PHE A 150 9.17 1.48 -1.39
CA PHE A 150 7.74 1.21 -1.39
C PHE A 150 6.91 2.47 -1.73
N TYR A 151 7.23 3.63 -1.18
CA TYR A 151 6.50 4.87 -1.45
C TYR A 151 6.68 5.36 -2.89
N HIS A 152 7.88 5.25 -3.45
CA HIS A 152 8.09 5.51 -4.88
C HIS A 152 7.32 4.51 -5.75
N PHE A 153 7.38 3.23 -5.41
CA PHE A 153 6.65 2.18 -6.13
C PHE A 153 5.14 2.44 -6.11
N TRP A 154 4.58 2.84 -4.96
CA TRP A 154 3.17 3.22 -4.86
C TRP A 154 2.84 4.41 -5.77
N LEU A 155 3.65 5.45 -5.74
CA LEU A 155 3.49 6.60 -6.65
C LEU A 155 3.57 6.17 -8.12
N MET A 156 4.51 5.28 -8.47
CA MET A 156 4.63 4.75 -9.84
C MET A 156 3.40 3.95 -10.26
N GLN A 157 2.83 3.13 -9.38
CA GLN A 157 1.58 2.40 -9.64
C GLN A 157 0.40 3.35 -9.89
N MET A 158 0.32 4.45 -9.13
CA MET A 158 -0.78 5.41 -9.20
C MET A 158 -0.69 6.38 -10.38
N TYR A 159 0.52 6.81 -10.73
CA TYR A 159 0.74 7.96 -11.61
C TYR A 159 1.63 7.66 -12.82
N GLY A 160 2.13 6.44 -12.96
CA GLY A 160 3.10 6.08 -13.99
C GLY A 160 4.48 6.72 -13.73
N PRO A 161 5.04 7.44 -14.70
CA PRO A 161 6.31 8.16 -14.53
C PRO A 161 6.23 9.18 -13.39
N ILE A 162 7.22 9.19 -12.50
CA ILE A 162 7.28 10.04 -11.31
C ILE A 162 8.66 10.67 -11.15
N PRO A 163 8.79 11.76 -10.39
CA PRO A 163 10.08 12.25 -9.96
C PRO A 163 10.74 11.25 -8.98
N ILE A 164 12.04 11.05 -9.14
CA ILE A 164 12.85 10.26 -8.18
C ILE A 164 13.40 11.21 -7.12
N VAL A 165 13.02 10.99 -5.86
CA VAL A 165 13.43 11.79 -4.70
C VAL A 165 14.59 11.08 -3.98
N LYS A 166 15.81 11.27 -4.47
CA LYS A 166 17.02 10.65 -3.86
C LYS A 166 17.40 11.30 -2.54
N THR A 167 17.34 12.62 -2.47
CA THR A 167 17.67 13.44 -1.30
C THR A 167 16.69 14.60 -1.18
N ASN A 168 16.65 15.26 -0.04
CA ASN A 168 15.83 16.44 0.16
C ASN A 168 16.43 17.66 -0.54
N ILE A 169 15.57 18.46 -1.16
CA ILE A 169 15.98 19.74 -1.74
C ILE A 169 16.21 20.72 -0.57
N PRO A 170 17.38 21.41 -0.50
CA PRO A 170 17.67 22.38 0.55
C PRO A 170 16.64 23.53 0.58
N VAL A 171 16.32 24.03 1.77
CA VAL A 171 15.37 25.15 1.94
C VAL A 171 15.79 26.42 1.18
N GLY A 172 17.10 26.63 1.01
CA GLY A 172 17.67 27.75 0.24
C GLY A 172 17.91 27.48 -1.24
N ALA A 173 17.37 26.38 -1.79
CA ALA A 173 17.57 26.01 -3.19
C ALA A 173 17.00 27.05 -4.14
N SER A 174 17.66 27.27 -5.27
CA SER A 174 17.21 28.16 -6.34
C SER A 174 15.96 27.62 -7.05
N ALA A 175 15.24 28.49 -7.74
CA ALA A 175 14.08 28.09 -8.54
C ALA A 175 14.41 27.02 -9.59
N SER A 176 15.63 26.97 -10.11
CA SER A 176 16.06 25.93 -11.05
C SER A 176 16.28 24.57 -10.38
N GLU A 177 16.71 24.52 -9.13
CA GLU A 177 16.89 23.29 -8.35
C GLU A 177 15.57 22.73 -7.84
N THR A 178 14.55 23.58 -7.66
CA THR A 178 13.21 23.15 -7.25
C THR A 178 12.35 22.63 -8.41
N ASN A 179 12.76 22.84 -9.65
CA ASN A 179 12.08 22.30 -10.82
C ASN A 179 12.40 20.80 -10.97
N VAL A 180 11.55 19.95 -10.40
CA VAL A 180 11.69 18.49 -10.48
C VAL A 180 10.81 17.96 -11.62
N TYR A 181 11.38 17.10 -12.45
CA TYR A 181 10.70 16.48 -13.58
C TYR A 181 10.41 15.01 -13.33
N ARG A 182 9.45 14.46 -14.06
CA ARG A 182 9.18 13.02 -14.04
C ARG A 182 10.33 12.29 -14.71
N SER A 183 10.79 11.21 -14.09
CA SER A 183 11.72 10.23 -14.67
C SER A 183 10.95 9.19 -15.46
N SER A 184 11.60 8.53 -16.42
CA SER A 184 10.99 7.41 -17.13
C SER A 184 10.68 6.26 -16.19
N ILE A 185 9.75 5.37 -16.58
CA ILE A 185 9.44 4.16 -15.81
C ILE A 185 10.70 3.33 -15.59
N ASP A 186 11.55 3.18 -16.63
CA ASP A 186 12.78 2.39 -16.53
C ASP A 186 13.76 3.01 -15.53
N ASP A 187 13.97 4.34 -15.56
CA ASP A 187 14.83 5.02 -14.58
C ASP A 187 14.29 4.87 -13.13
N VAL A 188 12.96 4.91 -12.95
CA VAL A 188 12.35 4.70 -11.63
C VAL A 188 12.60 3.27 -11.16
N VAL A 189 12.35 2.28 -12.02
CA VAL A 189 12.56 0.85 -11.70
C VAL A 189 14.03 0.57 -11.37
N ASP A 190 14.97 1.11 -12.17
CA ASP A 190 16.40 0.95 -11.93
C ASP A 190 16.79 1.51 -10.56
N TYR A 191 16.34 2.74 -10.24
CA TYR A 191 16.60 3.33 -8.92
C TYR A 191 16.03 2.49 -7.77
N LEU A 192 14.80 1.96 -7.91
CA LEU A 192 14.17 1.18 -6.85
C LEU A 192 14.85 -0.18 -6.66
N THR A 193 15.24 -0.82 -7.74
CA THR A 193 15.97 -2.09 -7.68
C THR A 193 17.38 -1.91 -7.11
N GLU A 194 18.11 -0.88 -7.51
CA GLU A 194 19.42 -0.54 -6.93
C GLU A 194 19.29 -0.32 -5.41
N LEU A 195 18.30 0.47 -4.96
CA LEU A 195 18.08 0.73 -3.54
C LEU A 195 17.75 -0.53 -2.73
N LEU A 196 16.97 -1.44 -3.31
CA LEU A 196 16.63 -2.73 -2.68
C LEU A 196 17.79 -3.71 -2.73
N ASP A 197 18.61 -3.69 -3.78
CA ASP A 197 19.81 -4.51 -3.89
C ASP A 197 20.85 -4.13 -2.84
N GLU A 198 21.06 -2.83 -2.58
CA GLU A 198 21.88 -2.36 -1.47
C GLU A 198 21.44 -2.96 -0.13
N VAL A 199 20.13 -3.02 0.14
CA VAL A 199 19.57 -3.57 1.37
C VAL A 199 19.75 -5.09 1.43
N ILE A 200 19.49 -5.79 0.32
CA ILE A 200 19.57 -7.25 0.23
C ILE A 200 21.04 -7.71 0.39
N GLU A 201 21.98 -7.01 -0.23
CA GLU A 201 23.41 -7.32 -0.13
C GLU A 201 23.98 -6.99 1.25
N ALA A 202 23.49 -5.94 1.93
CA ALA A 202 23.93 -5.58 3.28
C ALA A 202 23.49 -6.57 4.36
N ASP A 203 22.38 -7.30 4.12
CA ASP A 203 21.81 -8.36 4.96
C ASP A 203 21.59 -7.98 6.44
N ASN A 204 21.22 -6.71 6.70
CA ASN A 204 20.96 -6.23 8.08
C ASN A 204 19.51 -6.42 8.52
N LEU A 205 18.60 -6.80 7.62
CA LEU A 205 17.18 -7.03 7.94
C LEU A 205 16.98 -8.42 8.55
N PRO A 206 16.11 -8.56 9.58
CA PRO A 206 15.80 -9.88 10.10
C PRO A 206 15.03 -10.70 9.07
N GLY A 207 15.22 -12.04 9.09
CA GLY A 207 14.43 -12.96 8.25
C GLY A 207 12.97 -13.05 8.68
N PHE A 208 12.70 -12.90 9.98
CA PHE A 208 11.34 -12.91 10.57
C PHE A 208 11.29 -12.05 11.84
N ILE A 209 10.08 -11.69 12.27
CA ILE A 209 9.88 -10.88 13.48
C ILE A 209 9.73 -11.78 14.70
N ASN A 210 10.67 -11.66 15.65
CA ASN A 210 10.66 -12.40 16.92
C ASN A 210 9.69 -11.80 17.94
N TYR A 211 9.58 -10.47 17.99
CA TYR A 211 8.80 -9.75 18.98
C TYR A 211 7.47 -9.27 18.39
N ILE A 212 6.53 -10.21 18.23
CA ILE A 212 5.23 -9.95 17.56
C ILE A 212 4.45 -8.78 18.19
N TYR A 213 4.54 -8.57 19.50
CA TYR A 213 3.78 -7.52 20.18
C TYR A 213 4.30 -6.10 19.96
N THR A 214 5.56 -5.94 19.64
CA THR A 214 6.22 -4.63 19.51
C THR A 214 6.75 -4.33 18.11
N GLU A 215 7.01 -5.35 17.30
CA GLU A 215 7.64 -5.20 15.98
C GLU A 215 6.78 -5.71 14.81
N LYS A 216 5.52 -6.05 15.08
CA LYS A 216 4.59 -6.55 14.08
C LYS A 216 4.43 -5.56 12.91
N GLY A 217 4.64 -6.02 11.68
CA GLY A 217 4.55 -5.19 10.48
C GLY A 217 5.85 -4.46 10.11
N ARG A 218 6.94 -4.59 10.91
CA ARG A 218 8.25 -4.06 10.54
C ARG A 218 8.85 -4.85 9.36
N ILE A 219 9.70 -4.18 8.61
CA ILE A 219 10.33 -4.72 7.41
C ILE A 219 11.26 -5.89 7.76
N THR A 220 11.18 -6.95 6.95
CA THR A 220 12.05 -8.13 6.99
C THR A 220 12.69 -8.37 5.63
N MET A 221 13.69 -9.24 5.57
CA MET A 221 14.35 -9.60 4.29
C MET A 221 13.37 -10.19 3.26
N PRO A 222 12.45 -11.11 3.60
CA PRO A 222 11.42 -11.56 2.66
C PRO A 222 10.55 -10.43 2.11
N ILE A 223 10.24 -9.40 2.91
CA ILE A 223 9.47 -8.23 2.46
C ILE A 223 10.24 -7.43 1.42
N ALA A 224 11.53 -7.15 1.66
CA ALA A 224 12.38 -6.42 0.72
C ALA A 224 12.49 -7.14 -0.64
N LYS A 225 12.73 -8.45 -0.62
CA LYS A 225 12.80 -9.29 -1.84
C LYS A 225 11.45 -9.39 -2.56
N ALA A 226 10.35 -9.55 -1.82
CA ALA A 226 9.01 -9.58 -2.40
C ALA A 226 8.64 -8.23 -3.04
N LEU A 227 9.03 -7.10 -2.44
CA LEU A 227 8.85 -5.78 -3.03
C LEU A 227 9.63 -5.63 -4.34
N LYS A 228 10.92 -6.03 -4.38
CA LYS A 228 11.73 -6.04 -5.60
C LYS A 228 11.06 -6.86 -6.70
N ALA A 229 10.60 -8.06 -6.38
CA ALA A 229 9.88 -8.92 -7.32
C ALA A 229 8.62 -8.24 -7.89
N LYS A 230 7.81 -7.59 -7.05
CA LYS A 230 6.61 -6.85 -7.49
C LYS A 230 6.93 -5.68 -8.41
N ILE A 231 8.00 -4.94 -8.14
CA ILE A 231 8.46 -3.82 -8.97
C ILE A 231 8.85 -4.34 -10.36
N LEU A 232 9.68 -5.37 -10.41
CA LEU A 232 10.15 -5.96 -11.68
C LEU A 232 9.01 -6.61 -12.49
N MET A 233 8.06 -7.29 -11.82
CA MET A 233 6.87 -7.83 -12.49
C MET A 233 6.02 -6.73 -13.12
N LEU A 234 5.79 -5.62 -12.42
CA LEU A 234 5.04 -4.50 -12.98
C LEU A 234 5.77 -3.85 -14.16
N SER A 235 7.09 -3.70 -14.06
CA SER A 235 7.93 -3.19 -15.16
C SER A 235 7.89 -4.09 -16.40
N ALA A 236 7.81 -5.41 -16.21
CA ALA A 236 7.73 -6.40 -17.28
C ALA A 236 6.33 -6.50 -17.90
N SER A 237 5.30 -6.05 -17.19
CA SER A 237 3.90 -6.17 -17.62
C SER A 237 3.60 -5.35 -18.88
N PRO A 238 2.55 -5.71 -19.66
CA PRO A 238 2.20 -5.00 -20.88
C PRO A 238 1.89 -3.52 -20.71
N ILE A 239 1.59 -3.06 -19.48
CA ILE A 239 1.33 -1.65 -19.23
C ILE A 239 2.59 -0.78 -19.42
N PHE A 240 3.78 -1.29 -19.08
CA PHE A 240 5.04 -0.53 -19.10
C PHE A 240 6.11 -1.13 -20.04
N ASN A 241 5.87 -2.29 -20.64
CA ASN A 241 6.82 -2.98 -21.50
C ASN A 241 6.32 -3.01 -22.94
N GLY A 242 6.71 -2.03 -23.71
CA GLY A 242 6.36 -1.93 -25.14
C GLY A 242 4.94 -1.40 -25.40
N ASN A 243 4.39 -0.57 -24.52
CA ASN A 243 3.05 -0.03 -24.65
C ASN A 243 3.01 1.22 -25.50
N SER A 244 2.51 1.10 -26.73
CA SER A 244 2.38 2.21 -27.67
C SER A 244 1.31 3.24 -27.31
N ASP A 245 0.36 2.91 -26.40
CA ASP A 245 -0.68 3.85 -25.95
C ASP A 245 -0.08 5.06 -25.23
N PHE A 246 1.10 4.90 -24.63
CA PHE A 246 1.86 5.97 -23.99
C PHE A 246 2.87 6.66 -24.89
N SER A 247 2.81 6.49 -26.21
CA SER A 247 3.78 7.08 -27.16
C SER A 247 3.83 8.61 -27.13
N SER A 248 2.75 9.26 -26.72
CA SER A 248 2.67 10.73 -26.55
C SER A 248 3.14 11.20 -25.17
N LEU A 249 3.41 10.30 -24.24
CA LEU A 249 3.86 10.64 -22.89
C LEU A 249 5.37 10.86 -22.91
N VAL A 250 5.76 12.12 -23.09
CA VAL A 250 7.17 12.53 -23.17
C VAL A 250 7.49 13.59 -22.12
N ASP A 251 8.77 13.70 -21.76
CA ASP A 251 9.26 14.79 -20.93
C ASP A 251 9.33 16.12 -21.72
N ASN A 252 9.78 17.18 -21.06
CA ASN A 252 9.94 18.51 -21.68
C ASN A 252 11.09 18.60 -22.70
N GLN A 253 11.88 17.54 -22.87
CA GLN A 253 12.94 17.42 -23.88
C GLN A 253 12.53 16.53 -25.05
N GLY A 254 11.34 15.91 -24.97
CA GLY A 254 10.81 14.99 -25.97
C GLY A 254 11.24 13.53 -25.79
N ASN A 255 11.86 13.17 -24.65
CA ASN A 255 12.19 11.78 -24.35
C ASN A 255 10.95 11.03 -23.90
N SER A 256 10.79 9.78 -24.38
CA SER A 256 9.69 8.93 -23.95
C SER A 256 9.81 8.58 -22.47
N LEU A 257 8.70 8.73 -21.73
CA LEU A 257 8.63 8.36 -20.31
C LEU A 257 8.22 6.91 -20.07
N VAL A 258 7.74 6.21 -21.12
CA VAL A 258 7.42 4.78 -21.11
C VAL A 258 8.07 4.13 -22.31
N ASN A 259 8.76 3.01 -22.12
CA ASN A 259 9.43 2.30 -23.22
C ASN A 259 8.41 1.77 -24.23
N GLN A 260 8.61 2.14 -25.51
CA GLN A 260 7.72 1.72 -26.61
C GLN A 260 8.12 0.37 -27.22
N THR A 261 9.30 -0.12 -26.89
CA THR A 261 9.82 -1.39 -27.41
C THR A 261 9.68 -2.48 -26.37
N TYR A 262 9.04 -3.61 -26.75
CA TYR A 262 8.95 -4.78 -25.87
C TYR A 262 10.34 -5.36 -25.60
N ASP A 263 10.68 -5.51 -24.32
CA ASP A 263 11.91 -6.14 -23.85
C ASP A 263 11.58 -7.42 -23.08
N PRO A 264 11.85 -8.61 -23.65
CA PRO A 264 11.62 -9.90 -22.99
C PRO A 264 12.54 -10.11 -21.77
N GLN A 265 13.68 -9.41 -21.68
CA GLN A 265 14.61 -9.53 -20.57
C GLN A 265 13.98 -9.07 -19.23
N LYS A 266 13.04 -8.12 -19.26
CA LYS A 266 12.30 -7.71 -18.08
C LYS A 266 11.57 -8.87 -17.40
N TRP A 267 10.98 -9.79 -18.18
CA TRP A 267 10.35 -11.00 -17.63
C TRP A 267 11.34 -11.99 -17.03
N VAL A 268 12.57 -12.06 -17.57
CA VAL A 268 13.64 -12.90 -17.01
C VAL A 268 14.03 -12.37 -15.63
N LEU A 269 14.29 -11.06 -15.53
CA LEU A 269 14.64 -10.41 -14.26
C LEU A 269 13.51 -10.53 -13.22
N ALA A 270 12.26 -10.34 -13.65
CA ALA A 270 11.10 -10.50 -12.78
C ALA A 270 10.99 -11.95 -12.24
N LYS A 271 11.18 -12.95 -13.10
CA LYS A 271 11.17 -14.37 -12.70
C LYS A 271 12.27 -14.67 -11.67
N GLU A 272 13.49 -14.21 -11.91
CA GLU A 272 14.62 -14.42 -11.01
C GLU A 272 14.33 -13.80 -9.63
N ALA A 273 13.87 -12.54 -9.58
CA ALA A 273 13.52 -11.89 -8.35
C ALA A 273 12.35 -12.57 -7.59
N VAL A 274 11.35 -13.10 -8.32
CA VAL A 274 10.25 -13.88 -7.70
C VAL A 274 10.78 -15.16 -7.06
N LEU A 275 11.68 -15.90 -7.73
CA LEU A 275 12.28 -17.10 -7.17
C LEU A 275 13.10 -16.79 -5.91
N GLU A 276 13.91 -15.73 -5.93
CA GLU A 276 14.66 -15.28 -4.75
C GLU A 276 13.73 -14.87 -3.58
N ALA A 277 12.61 -14.25 -3.89
CA ALA A 277 11.63 -13.88 -2.88
C ALA A 277 10.96 -15.11 -2.26
N ILE A 278 10.57 -16.10 -3.07
CA ILE A 278 9.99 -17.37 -2.61
C ILE A 278 11.00 -18.11 -1.73
N GLU A 279 12.22 -18.31 -2.19
CA GLU A 279 13.27 -18.99 -1.43
C GLU A 279 13.52 -18.30 -0.08
N SER A 280 13.59 -16.98 -0.07
CA SER A 280 13.74 -16.20 1.15
C SER A 280 12.55 -16.35 2.09
N ALA A 281 11.33 -16.33 1.56
CA ALA A 281 10.11 -16.48 2.35
C ALA A 281 10.04 -17.89 2.98
N GLU A 282 10.26 -18.94 2.20
CA GLU A 282 10.24 -20.33 2.68
C GLU A 282 11.33 -20.59 3.73
N ALA A 283 12.54 -20.08 3.51
CA ALA A 283 13.65 -20.20 4.46
C ALA A 283 13.37 -19.52 5.81
N ASN A 284 12.45 -18.55 5.84
CA ASN A 284 12.05 -17.78 7.02
C ASN A 284 10.66 -18.13 7.55
N GLY A 285 10.13 -19.32 7.19
CA GLY A 285 8.93 -19.89 7.79
C GLY A 285 7.62 -19.44 7.17
N HIS A 286 7.65 -18.82 5.98
CA HIS A 286 6.46 -18.55 5.20
C HIS A 286 6.15 -19.74 4.29
N PHE A 287 4.90 -20.17 4.29
CA PHE A 287 4.39 -21.26 3.45
C PHE A 287 2.88 -21.12 3.27
N LEU A 288 2.32 -21.81 2.29
CA LEU A 288 0.88 -21.81 2.07
C LEU A 288 0.13 -22.24 3.33
N HIS A 289 -0.81 -21.40 3.75
CA HIS A 289 -1.55 -21.62 5.00
C HIS A 289 -2.37 -22.90 4.94
N GLN A 290 -2.32 -23.68 6.02
CA GLN A 290 -3.11 -24.88 6.19
C GLN A 290 -3.83 -24.85 7.54
N PHE A 291 -5.13 -25.06 7.50
CA PHE A 291 -5.92 -25.18 8.72
C PHE A 291 -5.53 -26.42 9.50
N ASN A 292 -5.05 -26.23 10.72
CA ASN A 292 -4.56 -27.31 11.60
C ASN A 292 -5.20 -27.31 12.99
N GLN A 293 -6.23 -26.48 13.20
CA GLN A 293 -6.89 -26.40 14.51
C GLN A 293 -7.78 -27.65 14.75
N GLN A 294 -7.71 -28.20 15.97
CA GLN A 294 -8.63 -29.24 16.40
C GLN A 294 -9.98 -28.60 16.72
N LEU A 295 -10.97 -28.85 15.88
CA LEU A 295 -12.35 -28.46 16.17
C LEU A 295 -12.95 -29.49 17.15
N PRO A 296 -13.81 -29.06 18.10
CA PRO A 296 -14.48 -29.97 19.04
C PRO A 296 -15.65 -30.69 18.35
N ILE A 297 -15.37 -31.35 17.23
CA ILE A 297 -16.33 -32.08 16.42
C ILE A 297 -16.01 -33.55 16.57
N ASN A 298 -16.99 -34.38 17.03
CA ASN A 298 -16.85 -35.83 17.12
C ASN A 298 -16.60 -36.43 15.72
N GLY A 299 -15.41 -37.00 15.52
CA GLY A 299 -15.03 -37.64 14.25
C GLY A 299 -14.01 -36.82 13.42
N GLY A 300 -13.63 -35.63 13.88
CA GLY A 300 -12.67 -34.78 13.15
C GLY A 300 -13.28 -34.08 11.92
N VAL A 301 -12.43 -33.34 11.20
CA VAL A 301 -12.79 -32.64 9.97
C VAL A 301 -12.28 -33.48 8.80
N ASN A 302 -13.08 -33.69 7.77
CA ASN A 302 -12.64 -34.38 6.55
C ASN A 302 -11.73 -33.48 5.70
N ASP A 303 -11.02 -34.09 4.73
CA ASP A 303 -10.04 -33.38 3.91
C ASP A 303 -10.66 -32.21 3.13
N GLN A 304 -11.89 -32.35 2.63
CA GLN A 304 -12.59 -31.29 1.90
C GLN A 304 -12.84 -30.08 2.81
N VAL A 305 -13.40 -30.31 4.02
CA VAL A 305 -13.65 -29.23 4.96
C VAL A 305 -12.34 -28.61 5.44
N THR A 306 -11.28 -29.40 5.61
CA THR A 306 -9.94 -28.88 5.93
C THR A 306 -9.44 -27.96 4.84
N GLN A 307 -9.62 -28.30 3.56
CA GLN A 307 -9.24 -27.46 2.45
C GLN A 307 -10.05 -26.16 2.40
N GLU A 308 -11.37 -26.25 2.56
CA GLU A 308 -12.26 -25.07 2.62
C GLU A 308 -11.88 -24.14 3.78
N LEU A 309 -11.59 -24.69 4.96
CA LEU A 309 -11.14 -23.91 6.11
C LEU A 309 -9.76 -23.31 5.87
N SER A 310 -8.83 -24.00 5.21
CA SER A 310 -7.51 -23.46 4.85
C SER A 310 -7.65 -22.23 3.96
N LEU A 311 -8.50 -22.26 2.93
CA LEU A 311 -8.76 -21.12 2.06
C LEU A 311 -9.38 -19.94 2.80
N ARG A 312 -10.36 -20.20 3.69
CA ARG A 312 -11.01 -19.15 4.48
C ARG A 312 -10.06 -18.53 5.51
N THR A 313 -9.33 -19.35 6.24
CA THR A 313 -8.46 -18.87 7.32
C THR A 313 -7.18 -18.24 6.80
N ALA A 314 -6.74 -18.55 5.58
CA ALA A 314 -5.65 -17.81 4.92
C ALA A 314 -5.91 -16.30 4.81
N ILE A 315 -7.20 -15.90 4.71
CA ILE A 315 -7.60 -14.48 4.64
C ILE A 315 -8.01 -13.95 6.02
N THR A 316 -8.64 -14.77 6.87
CA THR A 316 -9.25 -14.31 8.11
C THR A 316 -8.37 -14.47 9.34
N GLU A 317 -7.38 -15.37 9.31
CA GLU A 317 -6.43 -15.54 10.40
C GLU A 317 -5.28 -14.53 10.27
N PRO A 318 -5.19 -13.54 11.19
CA PRO A 318 -4.17 -12.53 11.10
C PRO A 318 -2.78 -13.12 11.29
N PHE A 319 -1.83 -12.72 10.45
CA PHE A 319 -0.40 -13.11 10.54
C PHE A 319 -0.16 -14.62 10.43
N ASN A 320 -0.98 -15.32 9.66
CA ASN A 320 -0.73 -16.70 9.32
C ASN A 320 0.55 -16.85 8.47
N SER A 321 0.97 -18.11 8.25
CA SER A 321 2.22 -18.42 7.56
C SER A 321 2.31 -17.95 6.10
N GLU A 322 1.19 -17.65 5.44
CA GLU A 322 1.16 -17.21 4.05
C GLU A 322 1.44 -15.70 3.90
N ILE A 323 1.24 -14.94 4.98
CA ILE A 323 1.36 -13.48 4.96
C ILE A 323 2.81 -13.07 5.14
N ILE A 324 3.44 -12.52 4.10
CA ILE A 324 4.81 -12.00 4.14
C ILE A 324 4.84 -10.62 4.81
N TRP A 325 3.91 -9.73 4.46
CA TRP A 325 3.80 -8.40 5.04
C TRP A 325 2.34 -8.02 5.25
N ALA A 326 2.01 -7.63 6.47
CA ALA A 326 0.69 -7.18 6.82
C ALA A 326 0.72 -5.81 7.48
N PHE A 327 -0.22 -4.98 7.09
CA PHE A 327 -0.52 -3.73 7.77
C PHE A 327 -1.59 -3.97 8.83
N SER A 328 -1.32 -3.56 10.08
CA SER A 328 -2.18 -3.89 11.23
C SER A 328 -3.24 -2.83 11.55
N ALA A 329 -3.47 -1.85 10.69
CA ALA A 329 -4.57 -0.90 10.84
C ALA A 329 -5.93 -1.60 10.66
N ASP A 330 -6.93 -1.21 11.42
CA ASP A 330 -8.09 -2.05 11.76
C ASP A 330 -9.44 -1.61 11.16
N TRP A 331 -9.48 -1.09 9.97
CA TRP A 331 -10.75 -0.75 9.31
C TRP A 331 -11.40 -1.91 8.53
N THR A 332 -10.93 -3.14 8.72
CA THR A 332 -11.50 -4.34 8.08
C THR A 332 -12.97 -4.59 8.45
N GLY A 333 -13.42 -4.12 9.61
CA GLY A 333 -14.79 -4.26 10.07
C GLY A 333 -15.83 -3.62 9.13
N GLU A 334 -15.51 -2.52 8.49
CA GLU A 334 -16.42 -1.87 7.53
C GLU A 334 -16.63 -2.71 6.27
N LEU A 335 -15.56 -3.22 5.67
CA LEU A 335 -15.67 -4.09 4.49
C LEU A 335 -16.50 -5.34 4.80
N GLN A 336 -16.29 -5.97 5.96
CA GLN A 336 -17.10 -7.10 6.40
C GLN A 336 -18.58 -6.74 6.50
N GLN A 337 -18.91 -5.58 7.07
CA GLN A 337 -20.29 -5.12 7.19
C GLN A 337 -20.96 -4.86 5.82
N TRP A 338 -20.21 -4.35 4.88
CA TRP A 338 -20.72 -4.01 3.55
C TRP A 338 -20.92 -5.24 2.68
N CYS A 339 -20.09 -6.26 2.82
CA CYS A 339 -20.20 -7.52 2.08
C CYS A 339 -21.21 -8.51 2.69
N GLN A 340 -21.63 -8.32 3.95
CA GLN A 340 -22.56 -9.25 4.58
C GLN A 340 -23.98 -9.09 4.08
N PRO A 341 -24.67 -10.19 3.66
CA PRO A 341 -26.08 -10.15 3.29
C PRO A 341 -26.96 -9.85 4.51
N ARG A 342 -28.12 -9.26 4.29
CA ARG A 342 -29.13 -9.15 5.33
C ARG A 342 -29.81 -10.50 5.52
N TRP A 343 -29.93 -10.93 6.76
CA TRP A 343 -30.56 -12.21 7.11
C TRP A 343 -32.08 -12.09 7.14
N SER A 344 -32.63 -10.90 7.44
CA SER A 344 -34.05 -10.61 7.41
C SER A 344 -34.31 -9.14 7.14
N ALA A 345 -35.56 -8.78 6.78
CA ALA A 345 -35.98 -7.40 6.59
C ALA A 345 -35.79 -6.54 7.87
N ASP A 346 -35.96 -7.16 9.03
CA ASP A 346 -35.90 -6.48 10.34
C ASP A 346 -34.47 -6.40 10.90
N HIS A 347 -33.53 -7.12 10.28
CA HIS A 347 -32.16 -7.21 10.78
C HIS A 347 -31.45 -5.84 10.87
N SER A 348 -31.79 -4.92 9.95
CA SER A 348 -31.22 -3.58 9.93
C SER A 348 -31.66 -2.69 11.10
N ALA A 349 -32.82 -2.96 11.70
CA ALA A 349 -33.32 -2.19 12.85
C ALA A 349 -32.65 -2.59 14.17
N LEU A 350 -32.27 -3.86 14.31
CA LEU A 350 -31.67 -4.40 15.51
C LEU A 350 -30.14 -4.35 15.52
N PHE A 351 -29.51 -4.44 14.37
CA PHE A 351 -28.05 -4.63 14.26
C PHE A 351 -27.42 -3.78 13.17
N GLY A 352 -27.78 -2.63 12.86
CA GLY A 352 -27.22 -1.61 11.94
C GLY A 352 -25.96 -1.90 11.09
N TYR A 353 -25.36 -3.08 11.25
CA TYR A 353 -24.02 -3.44 10.83
C TYR A 353 -23.94 -4.26 9.53
N THR A 354 -25.04 -4.81 9.00
CA THR A 354 -25.01 -5.52 7.73
C THR A 354 -25.62 -4.67 6.64
N LYS A 355 -24.78 -4.12 5.78
CA LYS A 355 -25.23 -3.12 4.79
C LYS A 355 -25.58 -3.72 3.44
N LYS A 356 -25.18 -4.95 3.13
CA LYS A 356 -25.37 -5.66 1.84
C LYS A 356 -25.08 -4.82 0.60
N SER A 357 -24.09 -3.96 0.69
CA SER A 357 -23.85 -2.96 -0.36
C SER A 357 -22.82 -3.42 -1.38
N HIS A 358 -21.93 -4.32 -1.02
CA HIS A 358 -20.87 -4.81 -1.89
C HIS A 358 -21.08 -6.28 -2.23
N ALA A 359 -20.95 -6.59 -3.52
CA ALA A 359 -20.99 -7.97 -4.01
C ALA A 359 -20.02 -8.15 -5.18
N PRO A 360 -19.49 -9.37 -5.40
CA PRO A 360 -18.80 -9.68 -6.62
C PRO A 360 -19.67 -9.42 -7.83
N THR A 361 -19.07 -8.95 -8.93
CA THR A 361 -19.78 -8.85 -10.20
C THR A 361 -20.04 -10.23 -10.79
N LEU A 362 -21.04 -10.36 -11.65
CA LEU A 362 -21.29 -11.64 -12.32
C LEU A 362 -20.09 -12.03 -13.20
N ASN A 363 -19.42 -11.10 -13.85
CA ASN A 363 -18.20 -11.36 -14.59
C ASN A 363 -17.13 -12.02 -13.73
N MET A 364 -16.95 -11.53 -12.49
CA MET A 364 -16.00 -12.12 -11.56
C MET A 364 -16.41 -13.53 -11.14
N VAL A 365 -17.70 -13.74 -10.85
CA VAL A 365 -18.25 -15.05 -10.50
C VAL A 365 -18.05 -16.06 -11.64
N GLU A 366 -18.23 -15.63 -12.89
CA GLU A 366 -18.07 -16.46 -14.08
C GLU A 366 -16.61 -16.88 -14.36
N THR A 367 -15.61 -16.26 -13.70
CA THR A 367 -14.22 -16.71 -13.79
C THR A 367 -13.90 -17.97 -12.97
N PHE A 368 -14.79 -18.34 -12.05
CA PHE A 368 -14.57 -19.53 -11.20
C PHE A 368 -15.05 -20.80 -11.89
N TYR A 369 -14.43 -21.92 -11.48
CA TYR A 369 -14.83 -23.25 -11.89
C TYR A 369 -15.97 -23.77 -11.01
N THR A 370 -16.82 -24.63 -11.56
CA THR A 370 -17.80 -25.36 -10.77
C THR A 370 -17.12 -26.39 -9.87
N ARG A 371 -17.88 -27.00 -8.95
CA ARG A 371 -17.39 -28.13 -8.13
C ARG A 371 -16.88 -29.32 -8.94
N ASN A 372 -17.22 -29.40 -10.24
CA ASN A 372 -16.76 -30.46 -11.15
C ASN A 372 -15.40 -30.11 -11.78
N GLY A 373 -14.79 -28.96 -11.46
CA GLY A 373 -13.53 -28.48 -12.03
C GLY A 373 -13.65 -28.03 -13.49
N VAL A 374 -14.85 -27.66 -13.92
CA VAL A 374 -15.17 -27.22 -15.29
C VAL A 374 -15.53 -25.74 -15.25
N PRO A 375 -15.15 -24.92 -16.28
CA PRO A 375 -15.63 -23.56 -16.41
C PRO A 375 -17.15 -23.49 -16.29
N ILE A 376 -17.70 -22.44 -15.64
CA ILE A 376 -19.11 -22.37 -15.30
C ILE A 376 -20.03 -22.39 -16.53
N ASP A 377 -19.58 -21.89 -17.67
CA ASP A 377 -20.28 -21.87 -18.94
C ASP A 377 -20.22 -23.20 -19.73
N GLU A 378 -19.29 -24.08 -19.37
CA GLU A 378 -19.09 -25.41 -19.98
C GLU A 378 -19.71 -26.54 -19.17
N ASP A 379 -20.11 -26.30 -17.90
CA ASP A 379 -20.63 -27.34 -17.03
C ASP A 379 -22.09 -27.65 -17.35
N THR A 380 -22.35 -28.85 -17.89
CA THR A 380 -23.69 -29.30 -18.25
C THR A 380 -24.61 -29.62 -17.06
N SER A 381 -24.08 -29.68 -15.83
CA SER A 381 -24.89 -29.81 -14.63
C SER A 381 -25.49 -28.49 -14.15
N TRP A 382 -25.16 -27.40 -14.81
CA TRP A 382 -25.58 -26.04 -14.56
C TRP A 382 -26.16 -25.42 -15.83
N GLU A 383 -27.37 -24.84 -15.73
CA GLU A 383 -28.03 -24.16 -16.85
C GLU A 383 -27.56 -22.71 -16.99
N TYR A 384 -26.35 -22.53 -17.51
CA TYR A 384 -25.69 -21.20 -17.66
C TYR A 384 -26.57 -20.18 -18.41
N GLY A 385 -27.41 -20.62 -19.36
CA GLY A 385 -28.34 -19.75 -20.09
C GLY A 385 -29.35 -19.01 -19.20
N ASN A 386 -29.67 -19.59 -18.05
CA ASN A 386 -30.71 -19.10 -17.12
C ASN A 386 -30.11 -18.27 -15.97
N ARG A 387 -28.83 -17.97 -15.98
CA ARG A 387 -28.13 -17.29 -14.86
C ARG A 387 -28.64 -15.88 -14.52
N PHE A 388 -29.38 -15.26 -15.44
CA PHE A 388 -30.01 -13.95 -15.23
C PHE A 388 -31.48 -14.06 -14.88
N ASP A 389 -32.05 -15.24 -14.82
CA ASP A 389 -33.43 -15.44 -14.49
C ASP A 389 -33.71 -15.08 -13.03
N VAL A 390 -34.78 -14.36 -12.79
CA VAL A 390 -35.23 -14.06 -11.43
C VAL A 390 -35.85 -15.31 -10.83
N VAL A 391 -35.16 -15.96 -9.93
CA VAL A 391 -35.67 -17.10 -9.19
C VAL A 391 -36.41 -16.59 -7.96
N GLN A 392 -37.69 -17.00 -7.80
CA GLN A 392 -38.39 -16.79 -6.54
C GLN A 392 -37.77 -17.70 -5.48
N THR A 393 -36.93 -17.12 -4.63
CA THR A 393 -36.54 -17.83 -3.41
C THR A 393 -37.78 -18.01 -2.52
N PRO A 394 -38.03 -19.21 -1.96
CA PRO A 394 -39.06 -19.39 -0.99
C PRO A 394 -38.95 -18.33 0.12
N ILE A 395 -40.01 -17.61 0.40
CA ILE A 395 -40.08 -16.66 1.50
C ILE A 395 -39.68 -17.45 2.77
N PHE A 396 -38.75 -16.93 3.52
CA PHE A 396 -38.31 -17.52 4.79
C PHE A 396 -39.55 -17.63 5.71
N ASP A 397 -40.11 -18.83 5.82
CA ASP A 397 -41.14 -19.11 6.80
C ASP A 397 -40.41 -19.47 8.10
N THR A 398 -40.50 -18.56 9.07
CA THR A 398 -39.90 -18.73 10.39
C THR A 398 -40.35 -20.00 11.14
N ASN A 399 -41.33 -20.72 10.61
CA ASN A 399 -41.85 -21.95 11.15
C ASN A 399 -41.37 -23.20 10.40
N ASN A 400 -40.50 -23.09 9.41
CA ASN A 400 -40.01 -24.22 8.63
C ASN A 400 -38.49 -24.28 8.69
N GLU A 401 -37.93 -25.30 9.34
CA GLU A 401 -36.50 -25.53 9.58
C GLU A 401 -35.69 -25.91 8.31
N ASN A 402 -36.22 -25.68 7.10
CA ASN A 402 -35.52 -26.01 5.87
C ASN A 402 -34.61 -24.86 5.45
N TYR A 403 -33.34 -24.96 5.81
CA TYR A 403 -32.28 -24.17 5.24
C TYR A 403 -32.06 -24.59 3.79
N HIS A 404 -32.24 -23.67 2.84
CA HIS A 404 -31.76 -23.88 1.49
C HIS A 404 -30.32 -23.34 1.40
N GLU A 405 -29.40 -24.24 1.07
CA GLU A 405 -28.06 -23.89 0.64
C GLU A 405 -28.14 -23.11 -0.68
N PHE A 406 -27.42 -21.98 -0.73
CA PHE A 406 -27.18 -21.22 -1.96
C PHE A 406 -25.99 -21.81 -2.71
#